data_77f5d56b70ffaee9c7500cd37e99d8a1
#
_entry.id   77f5d56b70ffaee9c7500cd37e99d8a1
#
_cell.length_a   1.000
_cell.length_b   1.000
_cell.length_c   1.000
_cell.angle_alpha   90.00
_cell.angle_beta   90.00
_cell.angle_gamma   90.00
#
_symmetry.space_group_name_H-M   'P 1'
#
loop_
_entity.id
_entity.type
_entity.pdbx_description
1 polymer ?
#
loop_
_entity_poly.entity_id
_entity_poly.type
_entity_poly.pdbx_seq_one_letter_code
_entity_poly.pdbx_strand_id
1 'polypeptide(L)'
;MDKIKNSLRTCQSFCFSVSFIKRAGLVLLSQDIKAAIERGVKGKLITTIYQNFTDVESLKFFLGLANHPNFECHLDYDCFYDEKNYEKYGFHSKGYLFDYGVESELIIGSSNITRFALLKNIEWDMMLSLNYS
;
A
#
# COMPACT_ATOMS: atom_id res chain seq x y z
N MET A 1 9.55 7.78 4.12
CA MET A 1 9.27 6.81 5.19
C MET A 1 8.44 7.41 6.33
N ASP A 2 8.95 8.46 6.97
CA ASP A 2 8.25 9.09 8.11
C ASP A 2 6.90 9.66 7.73
N LYS A 3 6.75 10.15 6.51
CA LYS A 3 5.48 10.70 6.03
C LYS A 3 4.38 9.64 6.03
N ILE A 4 4.67 8.45 5.52
CA ILE A 4 3.70 7.35 5.49
C ILE A 4 3.34 6.93 6.91
N LYS A 5 4.32 6.80 7.80
CA LYS A 5 4.06 6.45 9.20
C LYS A 5 3.20 7.47 9.91
N ASN A 6 3.52 8.76 9.74
CA ASN A 6 2.75 9.82 10.36
C ASN A 6 1.32 9.86 9.83
N SER A 7 1.16 9.65 8.52
CA SER A 7 -0.16 9.61 7.91
C SER A 7 -0.99 8.44 8.43
N LEU A 8 -0.39 7.26 8.59
CA LEU A 8 -1.09 6.10 9.17
C LEU A 8 -1.56 6.37 10.59
N ARG A 9 -0.82 7.16 11.36
CA ARG A 9 -1.16 7.46 12.75
C ARG A 9 -2.30 8.46 12.88
N THR A 10 -2.57 9.24 11.86
CA THR A 10 -3.50 10.38 11.94
C THR A 10 -4.68 10.30 10.98
N CYS A 11 -4.64 9.44 9.97
CA CYS A 11 -5.70 9.37 8.96
C CYS A 11 -6.97 8.71 9.49
N GLN A 12 -8.08 8.93 8.79
CA GLN A 12 -9.35 8.24 9.02
C GLN A 12 -9.50 7.04 8.10
N SER A 13 -8.88 7.07 6.93
CA SER A 13 -8.83 5.94 6.01
C SER A 13 -7.58 6.01 5.17
N PHE A 14 -7.17 4.86 4.64
CA PHE A 14 -6.04 4.79 3.71
C PHE A 14 -6.28 3.75 2.63
N CYS A 15 -5.65 3.95 1.48
CA CYS A 15 -5.63 2.98 0.39
C CYS A 15 -4.22 2.92 -0.18
N PHE A 16 -3.63 1.75 -0.16
CA PHE A 16 -2.31 1.50 -0.75
C PHE A 16 -2.49 0.70 -2.03
N SER A 17 -1.97 1.22 -3.13
CA SER A 17 -1.97 0.54 -4.43
C SER A 17 -0.51 0.39 -4.84
N VAL A 18 0.07 -0.79 -4.61
CA VAL A 18 1.50 -1.04 -4.80
C VAL A 18 1.73 -2.37 -5.49
N SER A 19 2.71 -2.41 -6.38
CA SER A 19 3.03 -3.62 -7.15
C SER A 19 3.89 -4.61 -6.38
N PHE A 20 4.80 -4.12 -5.54
CA PHE A 20 5.77 -4.97 -4.83
C PHE A 20 5.66 -4.77 -3.35
N ILE A 21 5.54 -5.87 -2.61
CA ILE A 21 5.58 -5.84 -1.15
C ILE A 21 6.54 -6.93 -0.70
N LYS A 22 7.60 -6.54 -0.01
CA LYS A 22 8.57 -7.45 0.56
C LYS A 22 8.57 -7.35 2.07
N ARG A 23 8.76 -8.48 2.75
CA ARG A 23 8.73 -8.55 4.21
C ARG A 23 9.65 -7.52 4.86
N ALA A 24 10.87 -7.36 4.34
CA ALA A 24 11.83 -6.42 4.91
C ALA A 24 11.34 -4.97 4.89
N GLY A 25 10.55 -4.61 3.87
CA GLY A 25 9.91 -3.29 3.82
C GLY A 25 8.67 -3.22 4.69
N LEU A 26 7.85 -4.28 4.67
CA LEU A 26 6.63 -4.33 5.46
C LEU A 26 6.89 -4.21 6.96
N VAL A 27 7.97 -4.80 7.46
CA VAL A 27 8.35 -4.72 8.87
C VAL A 27 8.46 -3.27 9.33
N LEU A 28 8.86 -2.35 8.44
CA LEU A 28 8.98 -0.94 8.78
C LEU A 28 7.62 -0.26 9.00
N LEU A 29 6.55 -0.79 8.42
CA LEU A 29 5.22 -0.18 8.45
C LEU A 29 4.19 -1.03 9.20
N SER A 30 4.46 -2.31 9.44
CA SER A 30 3.47 -3.27 9.92
C SER A 30 2.79 -2.85 11.21
N GLN A 31 3.54 -2.32 12.17
CA GLN A 31 2.97 -1.91 13.45
C GLN A 31 2.01 -0.73 13.27
N ASP A 32 2.39 0.25 12.46
CA ASP A 32 1.55 1.42 12.22
C ASP A 32 0.28 1.05 11.44
N ILE A 33 0.40 0.14 10.47
CA ILE A 33 -0.76 -0.36 9.73
C ILE A 33 -1.71 -1.09 10.68
N LYS A 34 -1.18 -2.02 11.47
CA LYS A 34 -1.97 -2.81 12.40
C LYS A 34 -2.66 -1.91 13.44
N ALA A 35 -1.91 -0.96 14.01
CA ALA A 35 -2.47 -0.03 14.99
C ALA A 35 -3.59 0.84 14.39
N ALA A 36 -3.43 1.26 13.13
CA ALA A 36 -4.47 2.03 12.44
C ALA A 36 -5.76 1.21 12.31
N ILE A 37 -5.64 -0.04 11.87
CA ILE A 37 -6.81 -0.92 11.71
C ILE A 37 -7.47 -1.20 13.07
N GLU A 38 -6.69 -1.46 14.10
CA GLU A 38 -7.22 -1.68 15.46
C GLU A 38 -7.92 -0.44 16.03
N ARG A 39 -7.48 0.74 15.63
CA ARG A 39 -8.11 2.01 16.03
C ARG A 39 -9.41 2.29 15.28
N GLY A 40 -9.76 1.49 14.28
CA GLY A 40 -10.98 1.66 13.50
C GLY A 40 -10.79 2.40 12.17
N VAL A 41 -9.55 2.69 11.78
CA VAL A 41 -9.23 3.29 10.49
C VAL A 41 -9.64 2.31 9.38
N LYS A 42 -10.26 2.81 8.32
CA LYS A 42 -10.60 1.99 7.15
C LYS A 42 -9.38 1.88 6.24
N GLY A 43 -8.92 0.67 6.01
CA GLY A 43 -7.75 0.42 5.19
C GLY A 43 -8.06 -0.45 3.98
N LYS A 44 -7.35 -0.21 2.90
CA LYS A 44 -7.43 -1.01 1.68
C LYS A 44 -6.05 -1.19 1.09
N LEU A 45 -5.77 -2.41 0.65
CA LEU A 45 -4.57 -2.73 -0.10
C LEU A 45 -4.96 -3.30 -1.46
N ILE A 46 -4.37 -2.79 -2.51
CA ILE A 46 -4.45 -3.34 -3.87
C ILE A 46 -3.04 -3.69 -4.28
N THR A 47 -2.78 -4.95 -4.59
CA THR A 47 -1.45 -5.41 -4.98
C THR A 47 -1.54 -6.53 -6.01
N THR A 48 -0.39 -7.07 -6.41
CA THR A 48 -0.30 -8.14 -7.39
C THR A 48 0.58 -9.25 -6.85
N ILE A 49 0.40 -10.45 -7.43
CA ILE A 49 1.25 -11.61 -7.14
C ILE A 49 2.11 -11.98 -8.35
N TYR A 50 2.19 -11.07 -9.34
CA TYR A 50 2.97 -11.29 -10.56
C TYR A 50 4.44 -11.54 -10.22
N GLN A 51 4.99 -12.63 -10.77
CA GLN A 51 6.39 -13.06 -10.61
C GLN A 51 6.88 -13.08 -9.15
N ASN A 52 5.98 -13.30 -8.21
CA ASN A 52 6.32 -13.34 -6.77
C ASN A 52 6.98 -12.05 -6.25
N PHE A 53 6.68 -10.91 -6.86
CA PHE A 53 7.18 -9.62 -6.39
C PHE A 53 6.69 -9.27 -4.99
N THR A 54 5.49 -9.77 -4.64
CA THR A 54 4.98 -9.67 -3.28
C THR A 54 5.17 -11.03 -2.62
N ASP A 55 5.94 -11.08 -1.53
CA ASP A 55 6.26 -12.37 -0.90
C ASP A 55 5.08 -12.91 -0.07
N VAL A 56 5.15 -14.22 0.22
CA VAL A 56 4.08 -14.95 0.91
C VAL A 56 3.85 -14.40 2.32
N GLU A 57 4.91 -14.04 3.02
CA GLU A 57 4.80 -13.51 4.39
C GLU A 57 4.04 -12.19 4.42
N SER A 58 4.32 -11.31 3.44
CA SER A 58 3.60 -10.05 3.32
C SER A 58 2.13 -10.28 3.01
N LEU A 59 1.82 -11.22 2.11
CA LEU A 59 0.43 -11.56 1.80
C LEU A 59 -0.29 -12.10 3.02
N LYS A 60 0.35 -12.97 3.80
CA LYS A 60 -0.24 -13.51 5.03
C LYS A 60 -0.57 -12.40 6.03
N PHE A 61 0.31 -11.41 6.17
CA PHE A 61 0.06 -10.27 7.05
C PHE A 61 -1.22 -9.54 6.65
N PHE A 62 -1.35 -9.19 5.37
CA PHE A 62 -2.51 -8.44 4.90
C PHE A 62 -3.79 -9.28 4.89
N LEU A 63 -3.69 -10.56 4.57
CA LEU A 63 -4.85 -11.45 4.65
C LEU A 63 -5.32 -11.63 6.09
N GLY A 64 -4.40 -11.65 7.05
CA GLY A 64 -4.74 -11.66 8.46
C GLY A 64 -5.45 -10.38 8.89
N LEU A 65 -5.01 -9.22 8.41
CA LEU A 65 -5.69 -7.96 8.67
C LEU A 65 -7.10 -7.93 8.08
N ALA A 66 -7.33 -8.64 6.98
CA ALA A 66 -8.63 -8.67 6.33
C ALA A 66 -9.70 -9.39 7.17
N ASN A 67 -9.33 -10.03 8.28
CA ASN A 67 -10.29 -10.53 9.27
C ASN A 67 -10.99 -9.39 10.01
N HIS A 68 -10.41 -8.18 10.04
CA HIS A 68 -11.08 -7.00 10.57
C HIS A 68 -12.07 -6.46 9.54
N PRO A 69 -13.29 -6.07 9.95
CA PRO A 69 -14.29 -5.59 9.00
C PRO A 69 -13.91 -4.27 8.31
N ASN A 70 -12.94 -3.54 8.85
CA ASN A 70 -12.51 -2.25 8.33
C ASN A 70 -11.27 -2.35 7.43
N PHE A 71 -10.82 -3.56 7.08
CA PHE A 71 -9.69 -3.73 6.16
C PHE A 71 -10.08 -4.62 4.99
N GLU A 72 -9.68 -4.20 3.77
CA GLU A 72 -9.88 -4.95 2.54
C GLU A 72 -8.54 -5.18 1.84
N CYS A 73 -8.37 -6.37 1.28
CA CYS A 73 -7.19 -6.72 0.49
C CYS A 73 -7.64 -7.22 -0.87
N HIS A 74 -7.16 -6.58 -1.93
CA HIS A 74 -7.48 -6.92 -3.30
C HIS A 74 -6.21 -7.34 -4.03
N LEU A 75 -6.26 -8.49 -4.70
CA LEU A 75 -5.14 -9.03 -5.46
C LEU A 75 -5.47 -9.02 -6.95
N ASP A 76 -4.51 -8.59 -7.75
CA ASP A 76 -4.62 -8.68 -9.19
C ASP A 76 -4.15 -10.07 -9.64
N TYR A 77 -5.08 -10.86 -10.20
CA TYR A 77 -4.82 -12.21 -10.68
C TYR A 77 -4.65 -12.30 -12.19
N ASP A 78 -4.86 -11.23 -12.91
CA ASP A 78 -4.85 -11.27 -14.39
C ASP A 78 -3.51 -11.77 -14.92
N CYS A 79 -2.44 -11.52 -14.21
CA CYS A 79 -1.10 -11.99 -14.58
C CYS A 79 -0.96 -13.52 -14.63
N PHE A 80 -1.85 -14.28 -13.99
CA PHE A 80 -1.84 -15.74 -14.06
C PHE A 80 -2.37 -16.29 -15.37
N TYR A 81 -3.26 -15.54 -16.00
CA TYR A 81 -3.98 -16.03 -17.18
C TYR A 81 -3.34 -15.56 -18.47
N ASP A 82 -2.58 -14.45 -18.44
CA ASP A 82 -1.97 -13.90 -19.64
C ASP A 82 -0.82 -12.96 -19.31
N GLU A 83 0.40 -13.50 -19.28
CA GLU A 83 1.61 -12.69 -19.01
C GLU A 83 1.84 -11.62 -20.08
N LYS A 84 1.45 -11.86 -21.32
CA LYS A 84 1.61 -10.87 -22.41
C LYS A 84 0.70 -9.67 -22.18
N ASN A 85 -0.51 -9.91 -21.71
CA ASN A 85 -1.43 -8.84 -21.38
C ASN A 85 -0.97 -8.10 -20.13
N TYR A 86 -0.33 -8.79 -19.17
CA TYR A 86 0.22 -8.14 -17.99
C TYR A 86 1.30 -7.13 -18.37
N GLU A 87 2.21 -7.48 -19.27
CA GLU A 87 3.24 -6.54 -19.72
C GLU A 87 2.65 -5.28 -20.34
N LYS A 88 1.51 -5.40 -21.01
CA LYS A 88 0.83 -4.29 -21.67
C LYS A 88 -0.14 -3.54 -20.74
N TYR A 89 -0.86 -4.25 -19.89
CA TYR A 89 -1.94 -3.71 -19.06
C TYR A 89 -1.74 -4.00 -17.56
N GLY A 90 -0.58 -4.52 -17.18
CA GLY A 90 -0.32 -5.01 -15.84
C GLY A 90 -0.40 -3.95 -14.76
N PHE A 91 -0.50 -4.44 -13.54
CA PHE A 91 -0.63 -3.62 -12.34
C PHE A 91 0.75 -3.10 -11.91
N HIS A 92 1.00 -1.83 -12.19
CA HIS A 92 2.26 -1.15 -11.81
C HIS A 92 2.02 0.05 -10.90
N SER A 93 0.88 0.11 -10.24
CA SER A 93 0.54 1.21 -9.35
C SER A 93 1.49 1.33 -8.17
N LYS A 94 1.80 2.57 -7.79
CA LYS A 94 2.57 2.90 -6.60
C LYS A 94 1.98 4.17 -6.01
N GLY A 95 0.85 4.00 -5.33
CA GLY A 95 0.12 5.12 -4.76
C GLY A 95 -0.29 4.85 -3.32
N TYR A 96 -0.17 5.88 -2.49
CA TYR A 96 -0.57 5.83 -1.09
C TYR A 96 -1.54 6.98 -0.85
N LEU A 97 -2.81 6.64 -0.64
CA LEU A 97 -3.86 7.62 -0.41
C LEU A 97 -4.26 7.61 1.06
N PHE A 98 -4.26 8.80 1.68
CA PHE A 98 -4.71 9.00 3.04
C PHE A 98 -5.82 10.01 3.08
N ASP A 99 -6.90 9.70 3.80
CA ASP A 99 -8.04 10.60 3.99
C ASP A 99 -8.12 11.01 5.45
N TYR A 100 -8.17 12.32 5.69
CA TYR A 100 -8.24 12.89 7.04
C TYR A 100 -9.62 13.48 7.35
N GLY A 101 -10.60 13.25 6.49
CA GLY A 101 -11.96 13.76 6.64
C GLY A 101 -12.17 15.09 5.91
N VAL A 102 -11.40 16.12 6.24
CA VAL A 102 -11.49 17.44 5.61
C VAL A 102 -10.52 17.59 4.45
N GLU A 103 -9.52 16.75 4.39
CA GLU A 103 -8.52 16.76 3.31
C GLU A 103 -8.06 15.34 3.02
N SER A 104 -7.55 15.14 1.82
CA SER A 104 -6.93 13.88 1.40
C SER A 104 -5.53 14.15 0.87
N GLU A 105 -4.65 13.18 1.04
CA GLU A 105 -3.28 13.27 0.62
C GLU A 105 -2.94 12.05 -0.22
N LEU A 106 -2.33 12.28 -1.38
CA LEU A 106 -1.92 11.21 -2.28
C LEU A 106 -0.42 11.29 -2.52
N ILE A 107 0.27 10.19 -2.27
CA ILE A 107 1.69 10.03 -2.59
C ILE A 107 1.75 9.07 -3.76
N ILE A 108 2.23 9.53 -4.91
CA ILE A 108 2.39 8.71 -6.10
C ILE A 108 3.83 8.79 -6.59
N GLY A 109 4.30 7.74 -7.26
CA GLY A 109 5.66 7.73 -7.79
C GLY A 109 6.17 6.31 -7.96
N SER A 110 7.46 6.11 -7.72
CA SER A 110 8.12 4.83 -7.90
C SER A 110 8.29 4.02 -6.62
N SER A 111 7.84 4.52 -5.47
CA SER A 111 8.04 3.87 -4.17
C SER A 111 7.12 2.68 -3.97
N ASN A 112 7.69 1.49 -3.82
CA ASN A 112 6.99 0.28 -3.39
C ASN A 112 7.24 0.05 -1.89
N ILE A 113 6.50 -0.91 -1.29
CA ILE A 113 6.76 -1.32 0.09
C ILE A 113 7.95 -2.29 0.07
N THR A 114 9.13 -1.74 -0.10
CA THR A 114 10.39 -2.47 0.01
C THR A 114 11.31 -1.68 0.93
N ARG A 115 12.21 -2.39 1.62
CA ARG A 115 13.14 -1.71 2.51
C ARG A 115 14.02 -0.71 1.76
N PHE A 116 14.50 -1.12 0.58
CA PHE A 116 15.37 -0.27 -0.23
C PHE A 116 14.69 1.04 -0.62
N ALA A 117 13.47 0.95 -1.17
CA ALA A 117 12.73 2.13 -1.58
C ALA A 117 12.37 3.04 -0.40
N LEU A 118 11.96 2.45 0.73
CA LEU A 118 11.52 3.22 1.91
C LEU A 118 12.67 3.89 2.66
N LEU A 119 13.84 3.26 2.72
CA LEU A 119 14.98 3.77 3.49
C LEU A 119 15.97 4.59 2.68
N LYS A 120 16.23 4.20 1.44
CA LYS A 120 17.26 4.86 0.63
C LYS A 120 16.76 6.12 -0.05
N ASN A 121 15.46 6.27 -0.20
CA ASN A 121 14.85 7.46 -0.80
C ASN A 121 15.48 7.83 -2.15
N ILE A 122 15.89 6.82 -2.93
CA ILE A 122 16.44 7.04 -4.26
C ILE A 122 15.36 7.08 -5.32
N GLU A 123 14.14 6.65 -4.97
CA GLU A 123 12.99 6.74 -5.84
C GLU A 123 12.28 8.06 -5.64
N TRP A 124 11.64 8.52 -6.69
CA TRP A 124 11.01 9.82 -6.74
C TRP A 124 9.50 9.67 -6.51
N ASP A 125 8.96 10.46 -5.60
CA ASP A 125 7.54 10.47 -5.29
C ASP A 125 6.96 11.86 -5.42
N MET A 126 5.69 11.94 -5.84
CA MET A 126 4.92 13.16 -5.87
C MET A 126 3.86 13.14 -4.78
N MET A 127 3.72 14.23 -4.04
CA MET A 127 2.69 14.37 -3.02
C MET A 127 1.68 15.41 -3.44
N LEU A 128 0.40 15.06 -3.29
CA LEU A 128 -0.72 15.95 -3.58
C LEU A 128 -1.64 15.98 -2.37
N SER A 129 -2.09 17.18 -2.00
CA SER A 129 -3.07 17.37 -0.93
C SER A 129 -4.34 17.99 -1.51
N LEU A 130 -5.49 17.39 -1.17
CA LEU A 130 -6.80 17.86 -1.61
C LEU A 130 -7.60 18.25 -0.38
N ASN A 131 -8.14 19.45 -0.39
CA ASN A 131 -8.99 19.96 0.69
C ASN A 131 -10.45 19.92 0.25
N TYR A 132 -11.30 19.38 1.11
CA TYR A 132 -12.74 19.38 0.90
C TYR A 132 -13.36 20.52 1.69
N SER A 133 -13.94 21.46 1.00
CA SER A 133 -14.58 22.61 1.63
C SER A 133 -16.09 22.47 1.57
#